data_2810f2e7dd12f342f64b77d70f6df776
#
_entry.id   2810f2e7dd12f342f64b77d70f6df776
#
_cell.length_a   1.000
_cell.length_b   1.000
_cell.length_c   1.000
_cell.angle_alpha   90.00
_cell.angle_beta   90.00
_cell.angle_gamma   90.00
#
_symmetry.space_group_name_H-M   'P 1'
#
loop_
_entity.id
_entity.type
_entity.pdbx_description
1 polymer ?
#
loop_
_entity_poly.entity_id
_entity_poly.type
_entity_poly.pdbx_seq_one_letter_code
_entity_poly.pdbx_strand_id
1 'polypeptide(L)'
;MNDITPDPNRDLLLAVDLQYDFCPGGALEVSEGDRVVPVINRLIPAFANVGTTQDWHPAGHGSFASQHEGKAPFETTEMPYGTQILWPDHCVQGSRGAAFHEDFQLDACQFIIRKGFRKAIDSYSAFYENDGETATGLTGYLNERGITRLFLAGLALDFCVYYSALDARREGFEVVLVKDATAAIDLNGSKEAALWEMEDKGVVVTESATILQAVQGA
;
A
#
# COMPACT_ATOMS: atom_id res chain seq x y z
N MET A 1 -18.21 -17.19 9.66
CA MET A 1 -17.87 -15.84 9.19
C MET A 1 -16.72 -15.38 10.05
N ASN A 2 -15.63 -14.93 9.46
CA ASN A 2 -14.54 -14.34 10.24
C ASN A 2 -15.05 -13.06 10.86
N ASP A 3 -14.82 -12.87 12.16
CA ASP A 3 -15.15 -11.62 12.85
C ASP A 3 -14.21 -10.53 12.33
N ILE A 4 -14.78 -9.56 11.62
CA ILE A 4 -14.04 -8.41 11.06
C ILE A 4 -14.28 -7.11 11.86
N THR A 5 -14.91 -7.21 13.03
CA THR A 5 -15.03 -6.08 13.97
C THR A 5 -13.61 -5.69 14.42
N PRO A 6 -13.21 -4.41 14.28
CA PRO A 6 -11.90 -3.98 14.75
C PRO A 6 -11.71 -4.14 16.25
N ASP A 7 -10.61 -4.78 16.65
CA ASP A 7 -10.19 -4.93 18.04
C ASP A 7 -9.07 -3.91 18.34
N PRO A 8 -9.26 -3.00 19.31
CA PRO A 8 -8.30 -1.95 19.61
C PRO A 8 -6.92 -2.46 20.08
N ASN A 9 -6.85 -3.72 20.55
CA ASN A 9 -5.63 -4.27 21.13
C ASN A 9 -4.73 -4.99 20.11
N ARG A 10 -5.27 -5.36 18.95
CA ARG A 10 -4.54 -6.20 17.97
C ARG A 10 -4.66 -5.75 16.52
N ASP A 11 -5.56 -4.84 16.20
CA ASP A 11 -5.86 -4.46 14.83
C ASP A 11 -5.28 -3.10 14.46
N LEU A 12 -4.80 -3.00 13.24
CA LEU A 12 -4.31 -1.75 12.67
C LEU A 12 -4.90 -1.54 11.27
N LEU A 13 -5.36 -0.32 11.01
CA LEU A 13 -5.65 0.15 9.65
C LEU A 13 -4.36 0.70 9.04
N LEU A 14 -3.89 0.08 7.96
CA LEU A 14 -2.74 0.56 7.18
C LEU A 14 -3.24 1.18 5.87
N ALA A 15 -3.16 2.51 5.79
CA ALA A 15 -3.46 3.27 4.59
C ALA A 15 -2.21 3.35 3.70
N VAL A 16 -2.23 2.72 2.54
CA VAL A 16 -1.07 2.58 1.67
C VAL A 16 -1.03 3.72 0.65
N ASP A 17 0.04 4.53 0.66
CA ASP A 17 0.47 5.46 -0.38
C ASP A 17 -0.62 6.41 -0.91
N LEU A 18 -1.34 7.10 -0.03
CA LEU A 18 -2.38 8.07 -0.41
C LEU A 18 -1.74 9.39 -0.88
N GLN A 19 -0.98 9.35 -1.97
CA GLN A 19 -0.16 10.44 -2.48
C GLN A 19 -0.70 10.98 -3.81
N TYR A 20 -0.39 12.26 -4.10
CA TYR A 20 -0.90 12.92 -5.30
C TYR A 20 -0.49 12.24 -6.61
N ASP A 21 0.71 11.64 -6.69
CA ASP A 21 1.15 10.99 -7.93
C ASP A 21 0.33 9.74 -8.29
N PHE A 22 -0.36 9.13 -7.31
CA PHE A 22 -1.28 8.02 -7.53
C PHE A 22 -2.74 8.45 -7.70
N CYS A 23 -3.04 9.74 -7.61
CA CYS A 23 -4.37 10.30 -7.84
C CYS A 23 -4.53 10.84 -9.27
N PRO A 24 -5.76 11.15 -9.73
CA PRO A 24 -5.98 11.73 -11.04
C PRO A 24 -5.12 12.97 -11.32
N GLY A 25 -4.40 12.96 -12.46
CA GLY A 25 -3.44 14.01 -12.84
C GLY A 25 -2.04 13.85 -12.24
N GLY A 26 -1.79 12.83 -11.45
CA GLY A 26 -0.47 12.48 -10.93
C GLY A 26 0.42 11.76 -11.94
N ALA A 27 1.71 11.62 -11.62
CA ALA A 27 2.71 11.07 -12.56
C ALA A 27 2.53 9.55 -12.81
N LEU A 28 1.99 8.81 -11.85
CA LEU A 28 1.62 7.39 -11.96
C LEU A 28 0.15 7.23 -11.56
N GLU A 29 -0.72 7.88 -12.31
CA GLU A 29 -2.14 7.95 -12.03
C GLU A 29 -2.79 6.56 -11.94
N VAL A 30 -3.45 6.30 -10.81
CA VAL A 30 -4.38 5.20 -10.62
C VAL A 30 -5.79 5.72 -10.92
N SER A 31 -6.51 5.04 -11.81
CA SER A 31 -7.88 5.45 -12.15
C SER A 31 -8.75 5.53 -10.90
N GLU A 32 -9.39 6.69 -10.68
CA GLU A 32 -10.23 6.95 -9.50
C GLU A 32 -9.50 6.79 -8.15
N GLY A 33 -8.15 6.93 -8.14
CA GLY A 33 -7.35 6.74 -6.94
C GLY A 33 -7.70 7.67 -5.78
N ASP A 34 -8.14 8.89 -6.07
CA ASP A 34 -8.61 9.85 -5.06
C ASP A 34 -9.90 9.42 -4.34
N ARG A 35 -10.73 8.56 -4.96
CA ARG A 35 -11.98 8.06 -4.35
C ARG A 35 -11.75 7.19 -3.12
N VAL A 36 -10.58 6.60 -2.97
CA VAL A 36 -10.27 5.79 -1.78
C VAL A 36 -10.11 6.66 -0.52
N VAL A 37 -9.69 7.91 -0.66
CA VAL A 37 -9.42 8.83 0.47
C VAL A 37 -10.65 9.03 1.37
N PRO A 38 -11.82 9.44 0.87
CA PRO A 38 -13.01 9.58 1.72
C PRO A 38 -13.50 8.26 2.31
N VAL A 39 -13.24 7.10 1.67
CA VAL A 39 -13.59 5.78 2.23
C VAL A 39 -12.70 5.48 3.42
N ILE A 40 -11.38 5.68 3.27
CA ILE A 40 -10.40 5.46 4.34
C ILE A 40 -10.67 6.40 5.52
N ASN A 41 -10.93 7.69 5.25
CA ASN A 41 -11.26 8.65 6.30
C ASN A 41 -12.48 8.24 7.13
N ARG A 42 -13.50 7.60 6.52
CA ARG A 42 -14.64 7.06 7.27
C ARG A 42 -14.30 5.84 8.11
N LEU A 43 -13.29 5.07 7.72
CA LEU A 43 -12.83 3.91 8.48
C LEU A 43 -11.97 4.29 9.68
N ILE A 44 -11.18 5.35 9.59
CA ILE A 44 -10.23 5.77 10.63
C ILE A 44 -10.85 5.76 12.04
N PRO A 45 -12.03 6.33 12.29
CA PRO A 45 -12.62 6.34 13.64
C PRO A 45 -12.98 4.96 14.21
N ALA A 46 -13.03 3.92 13.38
CA ALA A 46 -13.30 2.56 13.80
C ALA A 46 -12.04 1.84 14.35
N PHE A 47 -10.85 2.43 14.18
CA PHE A 47 -9.60 1.81 14.56
C PHE A 47 -8.86 2.61 15.63
N ALA A 48 -8.37 1.92 16.66
CA ALA A 48 -7.51 2.52 17.67
C ALA A 48 -6.06 2.71 17.16
N ASN A 49 -5.64 1.89 16.20
CA ASN A 49 -4.31 1.96 15.59
C ASN A 49 -4.44 2.25 14.09
N VAL A 50 -3.82 3.32 13.64
CA VAL A 50 -3.80 3.75 12.23
C VAL A 50 -2.37 4.09 11.84
N GLY A 51 -1.93 3.61 10.70
CA GLY A 51 -0.64 3.95 10.12
C GLY A 51 -0.74 4.15 8.62
N THR A 52 0.28 4.71 8.02
CA THR A 52 0.34 4.90 6.57
C THR A 52 1.73 4.61 6.02
N THR A 53 1.80 4.27 4.73
CA THR A 53 3.04 4.23 3.98
C THR A 53 3.18 5.46 3.10
N GLN A 54 4.41 5.76 2.72
CA GLN A 54 4.72 6.82 1.77
C GLN A 54 5.80 6.32 0.81
N ASP A 55 5.45 6.24 -0.46
CA ASP A 55 6.43 6.02 -1.51
C ASP A 55 7.33 7.25 -1.64
N TRP A 56 8.67 7.07 -1.57
CA TRP A 56 9.58 8.19 -1.33
C TRP A 56 10.89 8.05 -2.10
N HIS A 57 10.81 8.14 -3.43
CA HIS A 57 11.94 7.90 -4.33
C HIS A 57 12.92 9.08 -4.41
N PRO A 58 14.23 8.84 -4.29
CA PRO A 58 15.22 9.87 -4.66
C PRO A 58 15.14 10.16 -6.16
N ALA A 59 15.49 11.36 -6.54
CA ALA A 59 15.60 11.73 -7.95
C ALA A 59 16.55 10.77 -8.69
N GLY A 60 16.12 10.30 -9.87
CA GLY A 60 16.84 9.32 -10.67
C GLY A 60 16.87 7.92 -10.05
N HIS A 61 15.77 7.51 -9.38
CA HIS A 61 15.61 6.17 -8.83
C HIS A 61 15.70 5.09 -9.91
N GLY A 62 16.30 3.93 -9.57
CA GLY A 62 16.59 2.85 -10.52
C GLY A 62 15.35 2.19 -11.14
N SER A 63 14.16 2.32 -10.56
CA SER A 63 12.90 1.84 -11.13
C SER A 63 12.28 2.81 -12.15
N PHE A 64 12.83 4.00 -12.35
CA PHE A 64 12.29 4.95 -13.31
C PHE A 64 12.75 4.64 -14.73
N ALA A 65 11.81 4.63 -15.69
CA ALA A 65 12.13 4.40 -17.10
C ALA A 65 13.13 5.45 -17.64
N SER A 66 13.09 6.66 -17.11
CA SER A 66 14.02 7.75 -17.45
C SER A 66 15.50 7.42 -17.18
N GLN A 67 15.78 6.42 -16.35
CA GLN A 67 17.13 5.99 -16.01
C GLN A 67 17.66 4.87 -16.92
N HIS A 68 16.85 4.38 -17.88
CA HIS A 68 17.19 3.27 -18.77
C HIS A 68 17.06 3.71 -20.23
N GLU A 69 18.18 3.83 -20.93
CA GLU A 69 18.21 4.27 -22.32
C GLU A 69 17.35 3.37 -23.22
N GLY A 70 16.48 3.99 -24.02
CA GLY A 70 15.58 3.28 -24.94
C GLY A 70 14.41 2.57 -24.32
N LYS A 71 14.19 2.72 -23.01
CA LYS A 71 13.05 2.14 -22.31
C LYS A 71 11.91 3.15 -22.09
N ALA A 72 10.69 2.62 -22.07
CA ALA A 72 9.48 3.38 -21.77
C ALA A 72 8.86 2.90 -20.43
N PRO A 73 8.02 3.73 -19.77
CA PRO A 73 7.22 3.28 -18.62
C PRO A 73 6.43 2.02 -18.95
N PHE A 74 6.29 1.15 -17.94
CA PHE A 74 5.61 -0.16 -17.97
C PHE A 74 6.36 -1.26 -18.72
N GLU A 75 7.51 -0.99 -19.34
CA GLU A 75 8.43 -2.03 -19.77
C GLU A 75 9.17 -2.65 -18.58
N THR A 76 9.82 -3.78 -18.80
CA THR A 76 10.63 -4.45 -17.76
C THR A 76 12.11 -4.36 -18.04
N THR A 77 12.90 -4.47 -16.97
CA THR A 77 14.35 -4.62 -17.02
C THR A 77 14.84 -5.60 -15.95
N GLU A 78 16.01 -6.19 -16.16
CA GLU A 78 16.63 -7.04 -15.13
C GLU A 78 17.45 -6.17 -14.18
N MET A 79 17.15 -6.27 -12.90
CA MET A 79 17.89 -5.66 -11.80
C MET A 79 18.60 -6.74 -10.97
N PRO A 80 19.58 -6.41 -10.11
CA PRO A 80 20.24 -7.41 -9.27
C PRO A 80 19.30 -8.23 -8.38
N TYR A 81 18.12 -7.72 -8.10
CA TYR A 81 17.08 -8.35 -7.27
C TYR A 81 15.96 -9.02 -8.09
N GLY A 82 16.08 -9.07 -9.42
CA GLY A 82 15.11 -9.71 -10.31
C GLY A 82 14.50 -8.74 -11.32
N THR A 83 13.44 -9.18 -11.99
CA THR A 83 12.73 -8.39 -13.00
C THR A 83 11.98 -7.21 -12.37
N GLN A 84 12.28 -6.01 -12.82
CA GLN A 84 11.64 -4.76 -12.38
C GLN A 84 10.77 -4.16 -13.48
N ILE A 85 9.54 -3.79 -13.14
CA ILE A 85 8.71 -2.94 -14.00
C ILE A 85 9.23 -1.51 -13.89
N LEU A 86 9.45 -0.87 -15.02
CA LEU A 86 9.90 0.52 -15.08
C LEU A 86 8.70 1.47 -15.03
N TRP A 87 8.78 2.42 -14.12
CA TRP A 87 7.73 3.40 -13.88
C TRP A 87 8.04 4.77 -14.46
N PRO A 88 7.06 5.65 -14.71
CA PRO A 88 7.34 7.07 -14.84
C PRO A 88 7.97 7.59 -13.54
N ASP A 89 8.71 8.69 -13.61
CA ASP A 89 9.25 9.35 -12.42
C ASP A 89 8.07 9.81 -11.55
N HIS A 90 7.93 9.23 -10.38
CA HIS A 90 6.83 9.48 -9.45
C HIS A 90 7.29 9.51 -8.01
N CYS A 91 6.49 10.08 -7.12
CA CYS A 91 6.75 10.16 -5.67
C CYS A 91 8.18 10.60 -5.34
N VAL A 92 8.73 11.51 -6.16
CA VAL A 92 10.09 12.03 -5.96
C VAL A 92 10.14 12.85 -4.68
N GLN A 93 11.14 12.56 -3.85
CA GLN A 93 11.35 13.18 -2.54
C GLN A 93 11.23 14.71 -2.59
N GLY A 94 10.35 15.26 -1.74
CA GLY A 94 10.12 16.71 -1.65
C GLY A 94 9.22 17.30 -2.74
N SER A 95 8.79 16.51 -3.74
CA SER A 95 7.83 16.98 -4.75
C SER A 95 6.41 17.02 -4.21
N ARG A 96 5.52 17.77 -4.91
CA ARG A 96 4.09 17.73 -4.63
C ARG A 96 3.52 16.31 -4.85
N GLY A 97 3.99 15.61 -5.88
CA GLY A 97 3.53 14.26 -6.20
C GLY A 97 3.75 13.26 -5.06
N ALA A 98 4.88 13.40 -4.35
CA ALA A 98 5.20 12.60 -3.17
C ALA A 98 4.45 13.01 -1.90
N ALA A 99 3.78 14.17 -1.88
CA ALA A 99 2.98 14.60 -0.73
C ALA A 99 1.68 13.78 -0.64
N PHE A 100 1.19 13.59 0.59
CA PHE A 100 -0.13 12.99 0.80
C PHE A 100 -1.25 13.87 0.23
N HIS A 101 -2.34 13.22 -0.20
CA HIS A 101 -3.54 13.92 -0.63
C HIS A 101 -4.08 14.80 0.50
N GLU A 102 -4.45 16.04 0.19
CA GLU A 102 -4.83 17.06 1.19
C GLU A 102 -6.03 16.68 2.04
N ASP A 103 -6.97 15.90 1.48
CA ASP A 103 -8.15 15.43 2.21
C ASP A 103 -7.86 14.21 3.09
N PHE A 104 -6.69 13.58 3.01
CA PHE A 104 -6.36 12.45 3.86
C PHE A 104 -6.13 12.91 5.31
N GLN A 105 -6.81 12.27 6.26
CA GLN A 105 -6.67 12.56 7.68
C GLN A 105 -5.35 12.03 8.24
N LEU A 106 -4.23 12.55 7.71
CA LEU A 106 -2.88 12.12 8.06
C LEU A 106 -2.57 12.23 9.56
N ASP A 107 -3.12 13.25 10.24
CA ASP A 107 -2.91 13.46 11.67
C ASP A 107 -3.47 12.33 12.56
N ALA A 108 -4.35 11.49 12.01
CA ALA A 108 -4.83 10.29 12.69
C ALA A 108 -3.80 9.15 12.68
N CYS A 109 -2.80 9.21 11.80
CA CYS A 109 -1.78 8.17 11.67
C CYS A 109 -0.72 8.30 12.78
N GLN A 110 -0.46 7.19 13.46
CA GLN A 110 0.54 7.11 14.54
C GLN A 110 1.96 6.99 14.00
N PHE A 111 2.13 6.57 12.74
CA PHE A 111 3.41 6.45 12.06
C PHE A 111 3.28 6.55 10.53
N ILE A 112 4.40 6.85 9.89
CA ILE A 112 4.57 6.81 8.43
C ILE A 112 5.76 5.92 8.13
N ILE A 113 5.56 4.86 7.34
CA ILE A 113 6.66 4.06 6.79
C ILE A 113 7.00 4.59 5.40
N ARG A 114 8.18 5.16 5.25
CA ARG A 114 8.72 5.52 3.93
C ARG A 114 9.36 4.32 3.28
N LYS A 115 9.01 4.07 2.02
CA LYS A 115 9.56 2.98 1.21
C LYS A 115 10.12 3.51 -0.11
N GLY A 116 10.89 2.69 -0.83
CA GLY A 116 11.49 3.09 -2.11
C GLY A 116 12.52 4.21 -2.03
N PHE A 117 13.11 4.47 -0.85
CA PHE A 117 14.09 5.55 -0.67
C PHE A 117 15.53 5.15 -1.01
N ARG A 118 15.79 3.87 -1.24
CA ARG A 118 17.10 3.38 -1.71
C ARG A 118 17.15 3.42 -3.23
N LYS A 119 18.06 4.20 -3.79
CA LYS A 119 18.13 4.47 -5.24
C LYS A 119 18.22 3.23 -6.12
N ALA A 120 18.82 2.16 -5.63
CA ALA A 120 19.12 0.96 -6.41
C ALA A 120 18.09 -0.17 -6.27
N ILE A 121 17.14 -0.07 -5.33
CA ILE A 121 16.15 -1.10 -5.07
C ILE A 121 14.79 -0.42 -4.91
N ASP A 122 13.79 -0.93 -5.64
CA ASP A 122 12.40 -0.49 -5.50
C ASP A 122 11.72 -1.17 -4.31
N SER A 123 10.57 -0.65 -3.89
CA SER A 123 9.83 -1.17 -2.75
C SER A 123 8.33 -1.02 -2.96
N TYR A 124 7.66 -2.11 -3.28
CA TYR A 124 6.20 -2.12 -3.33
C TYR A 124 5.62 -2.36 -1.94
N SER A 125 6.12 -3.38 -1.25
CA SER A 125 5.64 -3.77 0.06
C SER A 125 5.96 -2.75 1.16
N ALA A 126 5.04 -2.61 2.12
CA ALA A 126 5.28 -1.91 3.38
C ALA A 126 6.29 -2.62 4.29
N PHE A 127 6.63 -3.88 4.02
CA PHE A 127 7.45 -4.72 4.89
C PHE A 127 8.86 -4.92 4.38
N TYR A 128 9.02 -5.14 3.06
CA TYR A 128 10.31 -5.44 2.42
C TYR A 128 10.46 -4.67 1.12
N GLU A 129 11.70 -4.39 0.77
CA GLU A 129 12.02 -3.93 -0.57
C GLU A 129 11.91 -5.08 -1.59
N ASN A 130 11.94 -4.78 -2.88
CA ASN A 130 11.71 -5.77 -3.95
C ASN A 130 12.76 -6.89 -4.01
N ASP A 131 13.86 -6.79 -3.23
CA ASP A 131 14.79 -7.91 -3.02
C ASP A 131 14.21 -9.01 -2.10
N GLY A 132 13.11 -8.74 -1.40
CA GLY A 132 12.46 -9.66 -0.46
C GLY A 132 13.24 -9.90 0.84
N GLU A 133 14.36 -9.21 1.06
CA GLU A 133 15.27 -9.37 2.19
C GLU A 133 15.44 -8.10 3.01
N THR A 134 15.50 -6.94 2.36
CA THR A 134 15.72 -5.65 3.01
C THR A 134 14.43 -5.17 3.69
N ALA A 135 14.36 -5.31 5.00
CA ALA A 135 13.19 -4.95 5.78
C ALA A 135 13.04 -3.42 5.95
N THR A 136 11.81 -2.94 5.96
CA THR A 136 11.46 -1.54 6.28
C THR A 136 11.51 -1.24 7.79
N GLY A 137 11.35 -2.28 8.61
CA GLY A 137 11.21 -2.19 10.06
C GLY A 137 9.75 -2.26 10.56
N LEU A 138 8.77 -2.32 9.65
CA LEU A 138 7.35 -2.33 10.04
C LEU A 138 6.99 -3.55 10.91
N THR A 139 7.49 -4.75 10.57
CA THR A 139 7.25 -5.98 11.36
C THR A 139 7.63 -5.79 12.84
N GLY A 140 8.81 -5.22 13.09
CA GLY A 140 9.26 -4.97 14.47
C GLY A 140 8.37 -3.96 15.21
N TYR A 141 7.98 -2.89 14.53
CA TYR A 141 7.05 -1.88 15.09
C TYR A 141 5.70 -2.49 15.47
N LEU A 142 5.13 -3.31 14.60
CA LEU A 142 3.83 -3.94 14.82
C LEU A 142 3.89 -4.95 15.98
N ASN A 143 4.92 -5.78 16.01
CA ASN A 143 5.13 -6.78 17.06
C ASN A 143 5.26 -6.14 18.45
N GLU A 144 6.06 -5.07 18.57
CA GLU A 144 6.20 -4.31 19.84
C GLU A 144 4.87 -3.74 20.36
N ARG A 145 3.92 -3.47 19.45
CA ARG A 145 2.60 -2.95 19.81
C ARG A 145 1.53 -4.03 19.97
N GLY A 146 1.89 -5.30 19.83
CA GLY A 146 0.95 -6.42 19.92
C GLY A 146 -0.03 -6.51 18.75
N ILE A 147 0.24 -5.83 17.63
CA ILE A 147 -0.61 -5.90 16.43
C ILE A 147 -0.43 -7.28 15.80
N THR A 148 -1.54 -7.94 15.50
CA THR A 148 -1.57 -9.27 14.88
C THR A 148 -2.46 -9.33 13.65
N ARG A 149 -3.31 -8.31 13.41
CA ARG A 149 -4.17 -8.25 12.23
C ARG A 149 -4.13 -6.86 11.59
N LEU A 150 -4.02 -6.85 10.26
CA LEU A 150 -3.96 -5.64 9.46
C LEU A 150 -5.19 -5.52 8.56
N PHE A 151 -5.78 -4.34 8.54
CA PHE A 151 -6.76 -3.93 7.55
C PHE A 151 -6.05 -3.05 6.54
N LEU A 152 -5.92 -3.53 5.31
CA LEU A 152 -5.21 -2.84 4.24
C LEU A 152 -6.18 -2.08 3.34
N ALA A 153 -5.82 -0.83 3.05
CA ALA A 153 -6.54 0.05 2.13
C ALA A 153 -5.52 0.95 1.42
N GLY A 154 -5.88 1.60 0.33
CA GLY A 154 -5.03 2.57 -0.38
C GLY A 154 -4.61 2.11 -1.77
N LEU A 155 -3.42 2.52 -2.20
CA LEU A 155 -2.98 2.49 -3.60
C LEU A 155 -1.60 1.82 -3.76
N ALA A 156 -1.32 1.17 -4.88
CA ALA A 156 -2.29 0.59 -5.78
C ALA A 156 -2.60 -0.83 -5.35
N LEU A 157 -3.87 -1.26 -5.52
CA LEU A 157 -4.33 -2.58 -5.07
C LEU A 157 -3.43 -3.71 -5.55
N ASP A 158 -3.05 -3.68 -6.81
CA ASP A 158 -2.31 -4.72 -7.54
C ASP A 158 -0.78 -4.61 -7.43
N PHE A 159 -0.27 -3.62 -6.69
CA PHE A 159 1.15 -3.44 -6.38
C PHE A 159 1.35 -3.21 -4.88
N CYS A 160 1.44 -1.99 -4.40
CA CYS A 160 1.84 -1.72 -3.02
C CYS A 160 0.93 -2.38 -1.98
N VAL A 161 -0.38 -2.39 -2.21
CA VAL A 161 -1.34 -3.06 -1.31
C VAL A 161 -1.17 -4.58 -1.38
N TYR A 162 -1.12 -5.15 -2.58
CA TYR A 162 -0.95 -6.58 -2.83
C TYR A 162 0.35 -7.13 -2.22
N TYR A 163 1.51 -6.54 -2.55
CA TYR A 163 2.79 -7.01 -2.01
C TYR A 163 2.86 -6.83 -0.48
N SER A 164 2.27 -5.76 0.06
CA SER A 164 2.15 -5.59 1.51
C SER A 164 1.28 -6.67 2.15
N ALA A 165 0.19 -7.07 1.49
CA ALA A 165 -0.68 -8.14 1.98
C ALA A 165 0.04 -9.49 2.03
N LEU A 166 0.78 -9.83 0.96
CA LEU A 166 1.52 -11.09 0.89
C LEU A 166 2.64 -11.15 1.93
N ASP A 167 3.41 -10.07 2.07
CA ASP A 167 4.49 -10.01 3.06
C ASP A 167 3.94 -10.01 4.49
N ALA A 168 2.83 -9.31 4.77
CA ALA A 168 2.16 -9.39 6.05
C ALA A 168 1.75 -10.83 6.40
N ARG A 169 1.20 -11.57 5.42
CA ARG A 169 0.88 -13.00 5.59
C ARG A 169 2.12 -13.84 5.85
N ARG A 170 3.23 -13.56 5.14
CA ARG A 170 4.52 -14.23 5.35
C ARG A 170 5.07 -13.98 6.77
N GLU A 171 4.88 -12.78 7.29
CA GLU A 171 5.27 -12.40 8.65
C GLU A 171 4.33 -12.92 9.75
N GLY A 172 3.25 -13.61 9.38
CA GLY A 172 2.31 -14.24 10.31
C GLY A 172 1.12 -13.39 10.73
N PHE A 173 0.96 -12.20 10.14
CA PHE A 173 -0.21 -11.35 10.42
C PHE A 173 -1.49 -11.90 9.75
N GLU A 174 -2.62 -11.76 10.41
CA GLU A 174 -3.92 -11.84 9.74
C GLU A 174 -4.09 -10.59 8.87
N VAL A 175 -4.65 -10.76 7.66
CA VAL A 175 -4.83 -9.64 6.72
C VAL A 175 -6.26 -9.58 6.22
N VAL A 176 -6.84 -8.39 6.29
CA VAL A 176 -8.14 -8.03 5.74
C VAL A 176 -7.93 -6.94 4.70
N LEU A 177 -8.28 -7.21 3.44
CA LEU A 177 -8.31 -6.22 2.38
C LEU A 177 -9.67 -5.51 2.37
N VAL A 178 -9.68 -4.19 2.51
CA VAL A 178 -10.89 -3.37 2.35
C VAL A 178 -11.01 -2.93 0.90
N LYS A 179 -11.70 -3.74 0.08
CA LYS A 179 -11.65 -3.68 -1.38
C LYS A 179 -12.15 -2.35 -1.95
N ASP A 180 -13.26 -1.80 -1.44
CA ASP A 180 -13.81 -0.51 -1.88
C ASP A 180 -13.00 0.71 -1.42
N ALA A 181 -12.03 0.48 -0.53
CA ALA A 181 -11.02 1.46 -0.11
C ALA A 181 -9.69 1.31 -0.87
N THR A 182 -9.69 0.64 -2.03
CA THR A 182 -8.53 0.46 -2.91
C THR A 182 -8.86 0.75 -4.36
N ALA A 183 -7.84 1.12 -5.15
CA ALA A 183 -7.93 1.22 -6.61
C ALA A 183 -6.65 0.63 -7.23
N ALA A 184 -6.75 0.13 -8.47
CA ALA A 184 -5.68 -0.60 -9.16
C ALA A 184 -5.16 0.17 -10.38
N ILE A 185 -3.87 -0.04 -10.71
CA ILE A 185 -3.30 0.35 -12.00
C ILE A 185 -3.86 -0.53 -13.12
N ASP A 186 -4.10 -1.81 -12.81
CA ASP A 186 -4.64 -2.85 -13.69
C ASP A 186 -3.80 -3.08 -14.97
N LEU A 187 -2.50 -3.21 -14.77
CA LEU A 187 -1.56 -3.48 -15.85
C LEU A 187 -1.73 -4.93 -16.35
N ASN A 188 -2.31 -5.09 -17.54
CA ASN A 188 -2.53 -6.40 -18.17
C ASN A 188 -3.30 -7.42 -17.30
N GLY A 189 -4.30 -6.96 -16.53
CA GLY A 189 -5.12 -7.84 -15.67
C GLY A 189 -4.50 -8.10 -14.29
N SER A 190 -3.52 -7.30 -13.88
CA SER A 190 -2.86 -7.43 -12.58
C SER A 190 -3.81 -7.34 -11.39
N LYS A 191 -4.90 -6.56 -11.51
CA LYS A 191 -5.91 -6.43 -10.46
C LYS A 191 -6.59 -7.76 -10.12
N GLU A 192 -7.04 -8.48 -11.13
CA GLU A 192 -7.74 -9.77 -10.93
C GLU A 192 -6.77 -10.82 -10.40
N ALA A 193 -5.55 -10.86 -10.96
CA ALA A 193 -4.49 -11.76 -10.50
C ALA A 193 -4.12 -11.51 -9.03
N ALA A 194 -3.94 -10.25 -8.64
CA ALA A 194 -3.61 -9.87 -7.26
C ALA A 194 -4.72 -10.24 -6.28
N LEU A 195 -5.99 -10.00 -6.61
CA LEU A 195 -7.12 -10.39 -5.76
C LEU A 195 -7.17 -11.91 -5.57
N TRP A 196 -7.04 -12.66 -6.66
CA TRP A 196 -7.04 -14.12 -6.59
C TRP A 196 -5.91 -14.67 -5.70
N GLU A 197 -4.69 -14.14 -5.87
CA GLU A 197 -3.55 -14.63 -5.09
C GLU A 197 -3.65 -14.23 -3.62
N MET A 198 -4.11 -13.02 -3.30
CA MET A 198 -4.37 -12.61 -1.92
C MET A 198 -5.36 -13.56 -1.23
N GLU A 199 -6.48 -13.91 -1.89
CA GLU A 199 -7.46 -14.86 -1.36
C GLU A 199 -6.85 -16.26 -1.18
N ASP A 200 -6.06 -16.75 -2.14
CA ASP A 200 -5.33 -18.02 -2.04
C ASP A 200 -4.37 -18.06 -0.84
N LYS A 201 -3.73 -16.93 -0.51
CA LYS A 201 -2.86 -16.78 0.66
C LYS A 201 -3.61 -16.50 1.97
N GLY A 202 -4.95 -16.55 1.94
CA GLY A 202 -5.79 -16.41 3.12
C GLY A 202 -6.00 -14.97 3.58
N VAL A 203 -5.88 -14.00 2.66
CA VAL A 203 -6.34 -12.63 2.89
C VAL A 203 -7.88 -12.63 2.85
N VAL A 204 -8.50 -12.04 3.85
CA VAL A 204 -9.96 -11.86 3.88
C VAL A 204 -10.30 -10.60 3.11
N VAL A 205 -11.15 -10.72 2.08
CA VAL A 205 -11.62 -9.55 1.32
C VAL A 205 -12.97 -9.10 1.85
N THR A 206 -13.10 -7.80 2.12
CA THR A 206 -14.34 -7.20 2.64
C THR A 206 -14.57 -5.80 2.06
N GLU A 207 -15.71 -5.23 2.37
CA GLU A 207 -16.08 -3.84 2.02
C GLU A 207 -16.12 -2.98 3.29
N SER A 208 -15.84 -1.69 3.15
CA SER A 208 -15.84 -0.73 4.27
C SER A 208 -17.17 -0.71 5.03
N ALA A 209 -18.30 -0.82 4.30
CA ALA A 209 -19.63 -0.85 4.87
C ALA A 209 -19.83 -2.00 5.87
N THR A 210 -19.24 -3.17 5.61
CA THR A 210 -19.33 -4.34 6.50
C THR A 210 -18.62 -4.09 7.82
N ILE A 211 -17.43 -3.46 7.77
CA ILE A 211 -16.67 -3.09 8.98
C ILE A 211 -17.45 -2.06 9.81
N LEU A 212 -17.96 -1.00 9.15
CA LEU A 212 -18.68 0.07 9.84
C LEU A 212 -20.00 -0.43 10.47
N GLN A 213 -20.69 -1.38 9.84
CA GLN A 213 -21.86 -2.03 10.42
C GLN A 213 -21.50 -2.89 11.63
N ALA A 214 -20.40 -3.63 11.58
CA ALA A 214 -19.93 -4.43 12.69
C ALA A 214 -19.64 -3.58 13.95
N VAL A 215 -19.01 -2.41 13.76
CA VAL A 215 -18.73 -1.46 14.86
C VAL A 215 -20.01 -0.86 15.45
N GLN A 216 -21.04 -0.61 14.65
CA GLN A 216 -22.32 -0.05 15.13
C GLN A 216 -23.18 -1.08 15.88
N GLY A 217 -22.94 -2.36 15.64
CA GLY A 217 -23.67 -3.46 16.27
C GLY A 217 -23.02 -4.05 17.53
N ALA A 218 -21.80 -3.60 17.85
CA ALA A 218 -21.01 -4.04 19.00
C ALA A 218 -21.18 -3.09 20.19
#